data_4010fb04286b02d22484b52237ad5268
#
_entry.id   4010fb04286b02d22484b52237ad5268
#
_cell.length_a   1.000
_cell.length_b   1.000
_cell.length_c   1.000
_cell.angle_alpha   90.00
_cell.angle_beta   90.00
_cell.angle_gamma   90.00
#
_symmetry.space_group_name_H-M   'P 1'
#
loop_
_entity.id
_entity.type
_entity.pdbx_description
1 polymer ?
#
loop_
_entity_poly.entity_id
_entity_poly.type
_entity_poly.pdbx_seq_one_letter_code
_entity_poly.pdbx_strand_id
1 'polypeptide(L)'
;MYTKNFKITLMTPMKQALENFFKLKDNKTTIKNEILAGFTTFVTMAYIIFVNPQMMAASGMDQGAIFVGTCLAASLACLFMGLYANWPIGLAPGMGLNAFFTYTVVGEMGYSWEVALGAVFLAGILFFIMSATKLRRWMIDSIPFNLRVSIGSGVGLFIGFIGLKSGGIIVSNN
;
A
#
# COMPACT_ATOMS: atom_id res chain seq x y z
N MET A 1 -5.27 -38.09 -27.79
CA MET A 1 -4.57 -37.09 -28.61
C MET A 1 -5.40 -35.81 -28.87
N TYR A 2 -6.72 -35.87 -28.85
CA TYR A 2 -7.64 -34.74 -29.10
C TYR A 2 -7.75 -33.70 -27.97
N THR A 3 -7.56 -34.08 -26.71
CA THR A 3 -7.71 -33.19 -25.56
C THR A 3 -6.60 -32.16 -25.41
N LYS A 4 -5.40 -32.45 -25.92
CA LYS A 4 -4.25 -31.54 -25.85
C LYS A 4 -4.37 -30.35 -26.82
N ASN A 5 -4.93 -30.62 -28.00
CA ASN A 5 -5.15 -29.56 -29.03
C ASN A 5 -6.28 -28.62 -28.68
N PHE A 6 -7.34 -29.10 -28.00
CA PHE A 6 -8.46 -28.26 -27.55
C PHE A 6 -8.05 -27.27 -26.47
N LYS A 7 -7.19 -27.68 -25.51
CA LYS A 7 -6.62 -26.76 -24.50
C LYS A 7 -5.70 -25.69 -25.12
N ILE A 8 -4.91 -26.08 -26.11
CA ILE A 8 -4.01 -25.14 -26.81
C ILE A 8 -4.80 -24.11 -27.59
N THR A 9 -5.91 -24.49 -28.23
CA THR A 9 -6.75 -23.58 -29.02
C THR A 9 -7.51 -22.55 -28.17
N LEU A 10 -7.94 -22.91 -26.95
CA LEU A 10 -8.60 -21.99 -26.03
C LEU A 10 -7.60 -21.09 -25.26
N MET A 11 -6.39 -21.57 -25.00
CA MET A 11 -5.35 -20.77 -24.32
C MET A 11 -4.80 -19.64 -25.20
N THR A 12 -4.84 -19.78 -26.52
CA THR A 12 -4.30 -18.76 -27.42
C THR A 12 -5.13 -17.46 -27.43
N PRO A 13 -6.48 -17.47 -27.56
CA PRO A 13 -7.29 -16.25 -27.52
C PRO A 13 -7.30 -15.60 -26.14
N MET A 14 -7.33 -16.35 -25.06
CA MET A 14 -7.28 -15.85 -23.69
C MET A 14 -5.92 -15.19 -23.40
N LYS A 15 -4.83 -15.80 -23.84
CA LYS A 15 -3.49 -15.24 -23.73
C LYS A 15 -3.37 -13.92 -24.50
N GLN A 16 -3.89 -13.88 -25.73
CA GLN A 16 -3.91 -12.65 -26.53
C GLN A 16 -4.78 -11.55 -25.91
N ALA A 17 -5.92 -11.90 -25.32
CA ALA A 17 -6.77 -10.96 -24.61
C ALA A 17 -6.04 -10.33 -23.41
N LEU A 18 -5.35 -11.13 -22.61
CA LEU A 18 -4.53 -10.64 -21.49
C LEU A 18 -3.35 -9.77 -21.97
N GLU A 19 -2.64 -10.20 -23.01
CA GLU A 19 -1.53 -9.43 -23.60
C GLU A 19 -1.99 -8.06 -24.11
N ASN A 20 -3.17 -7.99 -24.72
CA ASN A 20 -3.73 -6.75 -25.23
C ASN A 20 -4.27 -5.86 -24.10
N PHE A 21 -4.98 -6.44 -23.13
CA PHE A 21 -5.55 -5.70 -22.00
C PHE A 21 -4.47 -5.02 -21.17
N PHE A 22 -3.40 -5.75 -20.81
CA PHE A 22 -2.29 -5.24 -20.02
C PHE A 22 -1.18 -4.60 -20.83
N LYS A 23 -1.33 -4.50 -22.16
CA LYS A 23 -0.34 -3.89 -23.08
C LYS A 23 1.07 -4.45 -22.88
N LEU A 24 1.19 -5.77 -22.69
CA LEU A 24 2.45 -6.42 -22.33
C LEU A 24 3.55 -6.23 -23.37
N LYS A 25 3.19 -6.15 -24.67
CA LYS A 25 4.14 -5.89 -25.75
C LYS A 25 4.71 -4.49 -25.71
N ASP A 26 3.87 -3.50 -25.42
CA ASP A 26 4.27 -2.08 -25.33
C ASP A 26 5.21 -1.89 -24.11
N ASN A 27 4.93 -2.61 -23.04
CA ASN A 27 5.73 -2.61 -21.80
C ASN A 27 6.97 -3.53 -21.87
N LYS A 28 7.21 -4.20 -23.02
CA LYS A 28 8.34 -5.14 -23.24
C LYS A 28 8.45 -6.23 -22.18
N THR A 29 7.30 -6.73 -21.70
CA THR A 29 7.21 -7.74 -20.65
C THR A 29 6.44 -8.98 -21.12
N THR A 30 6.37 -10.00 -20.25
CA THR A 30 5.64 -11.24 -20.52
C THR A 30 4.74 -11.57 -19.34
N ILE A 31 3.66 -12.34 -19.56
CA ILE A 31 2.75 -12.79 -18.49
C ILE A 31 3.52 -13.45 -17.34
N LYS A 32 4.53 -14.26 -17.63
CA LYS A 32 5.35 -14.93 -16.62
C LYS A 32 6.11 -13.91 -15.75
N ASN A 33 6.71 -12.91 -16.37
CA ASN A 33 7.46 -11.87 -15.66
C ASN A 33 6.53 -11.03 -14.80
N GLU A 34 5.33 -10.67 -15.29
CA GLU A 34 4.34 -9.90 -14.53
C GLU A 34 3.84 -10.66 -13.30
N ILE A 35 3.54 -11.96 -13.44
CA ILE A 35 3.15 -12.80 -12.30
C ILE A 35 4.28 -12.90 -11.28
N LEU A 36 5.51 -13.12 -11.73
CA LEU A 36 6.66 -13.20 -10.83
C LEU A 36 6.93 -11.87 -10.12
N ALA A 37 6.87 -10.76 -10.86
CA ALA A 37 7.02 -9.42 -10.30
C ALA A 37 5.92 -9.10 -9.28
N GLY A 38 4.65 -9.41 -9.61
CA GLY A 38 3.52 -9.24 -8.70
C GLY A 38 3.65 -10.07 -7.43
N PHE A 39 4.09 -11.33 -7.54
CA PHE A 39 4.36 -12.18 -6.38
C PHE A 39 5.51 -11.63 -5.53
N THR A 40 6.58 -11.15 -6.14
CA THR A 40 7.70 -10.52 -5.43
C THR A 40 7.25 -9.26 -4.69
N THR A 41 6.45 -8.41 -5.34
CA THR A 41 5.87 -7.22 -4.70
C THR A 41 4.98 -7.60 -3.53
N PHE A 42 4.12 -8.62 -3.68
CA PHE A 42 3.29 -9.13 -2.59
C PHE A 42 4.11 -9.58 -1.39
N VAL A 43 5.14 -10.42 -1.62
CA VAL A 43 6.01 -10.93 -0.52
C VAL A 43 6.72 -9.79 0.20
N THR A 44 7.22 -8.79 -0.52
CA THR A 44 7.88 -7.63 0.10
C THR A 44 6.94 -6.76 0.93
N MET A 45 5.64 -6.76 0.63
CA MET A 45 4.62 -5.99 1.34
C MET A 45 3.86 -6.81 2.38
N ALA A 46 3.97 -8.14 2.35
CA ALA A 46 3.17 -9.04 3.20
C ALA A 46 3.36 -8.79 4.70
N TYR A 47 4.51 -8.27 5.14
CA TYR A 47 4.75 -7.93 6.53
C TYR A 47 3.74 -6.90 7.09
N ILE A 48 3.19 -6.02 6.25
CA ILE A 48 2.23 -4.99 6.65
C ILE A 48 0.95 -5.62 7.21
N ILE A 49 0.57 -6.80 6.72
CA ILE A 49 -0.61 -7.55 7.17
C ILE A 49 -0.52 -7.86 8.67
N PHE A 50 0.67 -8.05 9.20
CA PHE A 50 0.91 -8.35 10.62
C PHE A 50 1.29 -7.10 11.42
N VAL A 51 2.20 -6.29 10.90
CA VAL A 51 2.76 -5.13 11.63
C VAL A 51 1.72 -4.02 11.78
N ASN A 52 0.88 -3.77 10.77
CA ASN A 52 -0.13 -2.72 10.85
C ASN A 52 -1.18 -2.99 11.94
N PRO A 53 -1.81 -4.19 12.04
CA PRO A 53 -2.72 -4.48 13.13
C PRO A 53 -2.08 -4.43 14.52
N GLN A 54 -0.85 -4.93 14.66
CA GLN A 54 -0.13 -4.86 15.94
C GLN A 54 0.13 -3.42 16.38
N MET A 55 0.55 -2.57 15.44
CA MET A 55 0.81 -1.16 15.73
C MET A 55 -0.47 -0.41 16.10
N MET A 56 -1.53 -0.55 15.32
CA MET A 56 -2.78 0.16 15.55
C MET A 56 -3.56 -0.37 16.75
N ALA A 57 -3.40 -1.65 17.14
CA ALA A 57 -4.00 -2.20 18.34
C ALA A 57 -3.52 -1.46 19.62
N ALA A 58 -2.34 -0.85 19.60
CA ALA A 58 -1.87 -0.02 20.72
C ALA A 58 -2.72 1.24 20.94
N SER A 59 -3.56 1.64 19.99
CA SER A 59 -4.55 2.71 20.16
C SER A 59 -5.87 2.26 20.81
N GLY A 60 -6.01 0.98 21.18
CA GLY A 60 -7.23 0.41 21.74
C GLY A 60 -8.21 -0.17 20.72
N MET A 61 -7.87 -0.18 19.45
CA MET A 61 -8.68 -0.78 18.38
C MET A 61 -8.57 -2.32 18.41
N ASP A 62 -9.64 -3.01 17.96
CA ASP A 62 -9.61 -4.45 17.80
C ASP A 62 -8.64 -4.90 16.68
N GLN A 63 -7.68 -5.73 17.06
CA GLN A 63 -6.62 -6.20 16.14
C GLN A 63 -7.17 -6.99 14.96
N GLY A 64 -8.22 -7.80 15.17
CA GLY A 64 -8.85 -8.58 14.12
C GLY A 64 -9.56 -7.71 13.09
N ALA A 65 -10.28 -6.68 13.55
CA ALA A 65 -10.94 -5.72 12.68
C ALA A 65 -9.93 -4.95 11.83
N ILE A 66 -8.80 -4.51 12.41
CA ILE A 66 -7.73 -3.82 11.68
C ILE A 66 -7.10 -4.74 10.64
N PHE A 67 -6.86 -6.00 10.99
CA PHE A 67 -6.31 -7.00 10.07
C PHE A 67 -7.19 -7.14 8.82
N VAL A 68 -8.49 -7.38 9.01
CA VAL A 68 -9.45 -7.51 7.91
C VAL A 68 -9.54 -6.23 7.10
N GLY A 69 -9.65 -5.07 7.77
CA GLY A 69 -9.68 -3.76 7.12
C GLY A 69 -8.43 -3.48 6.27
N THR A 70 -7.24 -3.81 6.80
CA THR A 70 -5.96 -3.67 6.10
C THR A 70 -5.92 -4.53 4.83
N CYS A 71 -6.32 -5.81 4.95
CA CYS A 71 -6.33 -6.74 3.82
C CYS A 71 -7.33 -6.30 2.74
N LEU A 72 -8.55 -5.90 3.13
CA LEU A 72 -9.56 -5.45 2.18
C LEU A 72 -9.15 -4.16 1.49
N ALA A 73 -8.68 -3.16 2.22
CA ALA A 73 -8.25 -1.89 1.65
C ALA A 73 -7.08 -2.06 0.68
N ALA A 74 -6.05 -2.84 1.06
CA ALA A 74 -4.91 -3.11 0.20
C ALA A 74 -5.31 -3.90 -1.06
N SER A 75 -6.17 -4.93 -0.91
CA SER A 75 -6.65 -5.73 -2.04
C SER A 75 -7.44 -4.90 -3.03
N LEU A 76 -8.41 -4.11 -2.57
CA LEU A 76 -9.22 -3.24 -3.42
C LEU A 76 -8.36 -2.19 -4.13
N ALA A 77 -7.42 -1.55 -3.41
CA ALA A 77 -6.52 -0.57 -3.98
C ALA A 77 -5.60 -1.18 -5.04
N CYS A 78 -5.01 -2.36 -4.79
CA CYS A 78 -4.17 -3.07 -5.75
C CYS A 78 -4.96 -3.54 -6.98
N LEU A 79 -6.19 -4.06 -6.79
CA LEU A 79 -7.06 -4.44 -7.90
C LEU A 79 -7.40 -3.23 -8.78
N PHE A 80 -7.77 -2.11 -8.17
CA PHE A 80 -8.07 -0.89 -8.90
C PHE A 80 -6.83 -0.38 -9.66
N MET A 81 -5.66 -0.40 -9.05
CA MET A 81 -4.40 -0.01 -9.67
C MET A 81 -4.03 -0.92 -10.84
N GLY A 82 -4.15 -2.23 -10.68
CA GLY A 82 -3.82 -3.22 -11.72
C GLY A 82 -4.82 -3.24 -12.87
N LEU A 83 -6.13 -3.22 -12.57
CA LEU A 83 -7.16 -3.39 -13.60
C LEU A 83 -7.53 -2.08 -14.30
N TYR A 84 -7.62 -0.98 -13.56
CA TYR A 84 -8.04 0.32 -14.12
C TYR A 84 -6.86 1.18 -14.56
N ALA A 85 -5.88 1.38 -13.68
CA ALA A 85 -4.72 2.20 -14.00
C ALA A 85 -3.67 1.45 -14.86
N ASN A 86 -3.74 0.12 -14.91
CA ASN A 86 -2.77 -0.75 -15.59
C ASN A 86 -1.31 -0.42 -15.20
N TRP A 87 -1.08 -0.22 -13.89
CA TRP A 87 0.21 0.16 -13.36
C TRP A 87 0.69 -0.86 -12.32
N PRO A 88 1.92 -1.42 -12.47
CA PRO A 88 2.41 -2.52 -11.65
C PRO A 88 2.95 -2.01 -10.30
N ILE A 89 2.11 -1.33 -9.53
CA ILE A 89 2.44 -0.79 -8.21
C ILE A 89 1.52 -1.42 -7.18
N GLY A 90 2.12 -2.04 -6.16
CA GLY A 90 1.39 -2.50 -4.98
C GLY A 90 1.04 -1.34 -4.05
N LEU A 91 -0.18 -1.33 -3.53
CA LEU A 91 -0.68 -0.33 -2.60
C LEU A 91 -0.99 -0.97 -1.25
N ALA A 92 -0.49 -0.34 -0.19
CA ALA A 92 -0.76 -0.75 1.19
C ALA A 92 -0.77 0.47 2.12
N PRO A 93 -1.32 0.34 3.34
CA PRO A 93 -1.30 1.41 4.33
C PRO A 93 0.11 1.92 4.63
N GLY A 94 0.24 3.24 4.76
CA GLY A 94 1.53 3.89 5.05
C GLY A 94 1.88 3.81 6.53
N MET A 95 2.91 3.04 6.88
CA MET A 95 3.31 2.77 8.26
C MET A 95 3.63 4.04 9.07
N GLY A 96 4.24 5.06 8.42
CA GLY A 96 4.57 6.32 9.10
C GLY A 96 3.35 7.08 9.58
N LEU A 97 2.29 7.14 8.77
CA LEU A 97 1.03 7.78 9.15
C LEU A 97 0.28 6.97 10.21
N ASN A 98 0.33 5.64 10.14
CA ASN A 98 -0.31 4.78 11.12
C ASN A 98 0.40 4.87 12.49
N ALA A 99 1.72 5.00 12.51
CA ALA A 99 2.47 5.24 13.73
C ALA A 99 2.15 6.62 14.33
N PHE A 100 2.08 7.66 13.51
CA PHE A 100 1.65 8.98 13.96
C PHE A 100 0.24 8.95 14.55
N PHE A 101 -0.70 8.28 13.88
CA PHE A 101 -2.05 8.07 14.39
C PHE A 101 -2.04 7.41 15.76
N THR A 102 -1.35 6.28 15.90
CA THR A 102 -1.39 5.47 17.11
C THR A 102 -0.66 6.12 18.28
N TYR A 103 0.56 6.57 18.06
CA TYR A 103 1.42 7.03 19.16
C TYR A 103 1.22 8.51 19.46
N THR A 104 1.11 9.36 18.44
CA THR A 104 0.99 10.80 18.66
C THR A 104 -0.46 11.21 18.87
N VAL A 105 -1.37 10.89 17.95
CA VAL A 105 -2.75 11.40 18.04
C VAL A 105 -3.52 10.73 19.17
N VAL A 106 -3.47 9.40 19.26
CA VAL A 106 -4.19 8.68 20.30
C VAL A 106 -3.39 8.63 21.61
N GLY A 107 -2.08 8.30 21.53
CA GLY A 107 -1.23 8.11 22.71
C GLY A 107 -0.86 9.41 23.44
N GLU A 108 -0.31 10.40 22.73
CA GLU A 108 0.18 11.65 23.35
C GLU A 108 -0.89 12.73 23.46
N MET A 109 -1.69 12.94 22.40
CA MET A 109 -2.75 13.95 22.42
C MET A 109 -4.01 13.50 23.16
N GLY A 110 -4.17 12.19 23.44
CA GLY A 110 -5.27 11.64 24.22
C GLY A 110 -6.63 11.62 23.52
N TYR A 111 -6.68 11.74 22.21
CA TYR A 111 -7.93 11.60 21.46
C TYR A 111 -8.35 10.14 21.39
N SER A 112 -9.67 9.87 21.46
CA SER A 112 -10.15 8.51 21.21
C SER A 112 -9.87 8.10 19.77
N TRP A 113 -9.64 6.81 19.54
CA TRP A 113 -9.34 6.29 18.21
C TRP A 113 -10.50 6.50 17.22
N GLU A 114 -11.75 6.57 17.68
CA GLU A 114 -12.93 6.83 16.86
C GLU A 114 -12.90 8.25 16.29
N VAL A 115 -12.58 9.24 17.12
CA VAL A 115 -12.46 10.65 16.69
C VAL A 115 -11.29 10.81 15.73
N ALA A 116 -10.17 10.20 16.05
CA ALA A 116 -8.98 10.23 15.20
C ALA A 116 -9.23 9.56 13.83
N LEU A 117 -9.95 8.42 13.82
CA LEU A 117 -10.32 7.74 12.58
C LEU A 117 -11.32 8.56 11.75
N GLY A 118 -12.26 9.24 12.41
CA GLY A 118 -13.16 10.21 11.76
C GLY A 118 -12.39 11.34 11.08
N ALA A 119 -11.35 11.88 11.73
CA ALA A 119 -10.49 12.90 11.14
C ALA A 119 -9.72 12.38 9.91
N VAL A 120 -9.21 11.14 9.97
CA VAL A 120 -8.55 10.47 8.82
C VAL A 120 -9.53 10.28 7.66
N PHE A 121 -10.78 9.90 7.93
CA PHE A 121 -11.81 9.78 6.91
C PHE A 121 -12.11 11.11 6.21
N LEU A 122 -12.27 12.18 6.96
CA LEU A 122 -12.46 13.53 6.41
C LEU A 122 -11.23 13.98 5.60
N ALA A 123 -10.04 13.74 6.11
CA ALA A 123 -8.79 14.01 5.37
C ALA A 123 -8.72 13.23 4.05
N GLY A 124 -9.19 11.98 4.03
CA GLY A 124 -9.28 11.15 2.82
C GLY A 124 -10.23 11.75 1.79
N ILE A 125 -11.41 12.23 2.21
CA ILE A 125 -12.36 12.91 1.31
C ILE A 125 -11.75 14.20 0.74
N LEU A 126 -11.14 15.03 1.59
CA LEU A 126 -10.46 16.25 1.15
C LEU A 126 -9.33 15.95 0.16
N PHE A 127 -8.55 14.92 0.44
CA PHE A 127 -7.48 14.47 -0.46
C PHE A 127 -8.02 13.98 -1.81
N PHE A 128 -9.15 13.28 -1.82
CA PHE A 128 -9.81 12.84 -3.03
C PHE A 128 -10.28 14.05 -3.88
N ILE A 129 -10.93 15.04 -3.26
CA ILE A 129 -11.37 16.27 -3.92
C ILE A 129 -10.15 17.02 -4.48
N MET A 130 -9.09 17.19 -3.69
CA MET A 130 -7.86 17.84 -4.13
C MET A 130 -7.18 17.08 -5.29
N SER A 131 -7.23 15.74 -5.26
CA SER A 131 -6.64 14.90 -6.30
C SER A 131 -7.37 15.00 -7.63
N ALA A 132 -8.69 15.24 -7.61
CA ALA A 132 -9.51 15.49 -8.80
C ALA A 132 -9.24 16.86 -9.42
N THR A 133 -8.64 17.79 -8.68
CA THR A 133 -8.30 19.13 -9.13
C THR A 133 -6.82 19.27 -9.48
N LYS A 134 -6.45 20.32 -10.21
CA LYS A 134 -5.05 20.65 -10.51
C LYS A 134 -4.23 21.09 -9.28
N LEU A 135 -4.88 21.28 -8.14
CA LEU A 135 -4.27 21.74 -6.90
C LEU A 135 -3.21 20.78 -6.38
N ARG A 136 -3.43 19.46 -6.50
CA ARG A 136 -2.43 18.44 -6.14
C ARG A 136 -1.11 18.63 -6.88
N ARG A 137 -1.17 18.90 -8.18
CA ARG A 137 0.04 19.12 -8.99
C ARG A 137 0.81 20.34 -8.51
N TRP A 138 0.09 21.43 -8.29
CA TRP A 138 0.67 22.66 -7.74
C TRP A 138 1.35 22.44 -6.38
N MET A 139 0.71 21.71 -5.47
CA MET A 139 1.31 21.36 -4.16
C MET A 139 2.58 20.54 -4.30
N ILE A 140 2.58 19.50 -5.14
CA ILE A 140 3.77 18.65 -5.35
C ILE A 140 4.91 19.44 -5.97
N ASP A 141 4.62 20.29 -6.93
CA ASP A 141 5.62 21.13 -7.61
C ASP A 141 6.19 22.22 -6.70
N SER A 142 5.44 22.63 -5.67
CA SER A 142 5.89 23.58 -4.64
C SER A 142 6.91 22.99 -3.65
N ILE A 143 7.03 21.65 -3.56
CA ILE A 143 7.99 21.00 -2.66
C ILE A 143 9.37 20.94 -3.33
N PRO A 144 10.41 21.55 -2.73
CA PRO A 144 11.77 21.47 -3.25
C PRO A 144 12.24 20.02 -3.43
N PHE A 145 13.02 19.76 -4.48
CA PHE A 145 13.50 18.41 -4.79
C PHE A 145 14.26 17.77 -3.61
N ASN A 146 15.12 18.52 -2.93
CA ASN A 146 15.87 18.03 -1.79
C ASN A 146 14.96 17.56 -0.64
N LEU A 147 13.85 18.26 -0.41
CA LEU A 147 12.88 17.87 0.61
C LEU A 147 12.15 16.58 0.24
N ARG A 148 11.81 16.38 -1.04
CA ARG A 148 11.20 15.13 -1.50
C ARG A 148 12.11 13.91 -1.27
N VAL A 149 13.41 14.07 -1.57
CA VAL A 149 14.41 13.02 -1.32
C VAL A 149 14.57 12.75 0.18
N SER A 150 14.64 13.82 0.99
CA SER A 150 14.78 13.72 2.44
C SER A 150 13.59 13.03 3.10
N ILE A 151 12.36 13.27 2.63
CA ILE A 151 11.16 12.57 3.10
C ILE A 151 11.28 11.06 2.88
N GLY A 152 11.72 10.63 1.69
CA GLY A 152 11.93 9.22 1.39
C GLY A 152 12.97 8.56 2.30
N SER A 153 14.09 9.23 2.52
CA SER A 153 15.14 8.77 3.44
C SER A 153 14.66 8.72 4.89
N GLY A 154 13.89 9.73 5.33
CA GLY A 154 13.31 9.79 6.67
C GLY A 154 12.33 8.65 6.93
N VAL A 155 11.47 8.34 5.98
CA VAL A 155 10.53 7.19 6.08
C VAL A 155 11.30 5.87 6.19
N GLY A 156 12.36 5.69 5.39
CA GLY A 156 13.20 4.48 5.45
C GLY A 156 13.87 4.30 6.81
N LEU A 157 14.46 5.36 7.36
CA LEU A 157 15.08 5.35 8.69
C LEU A 157 14.04 5.09 9.80
N PHE A 158 12.86 5.67 9.68
CA PHE A 158 11.78 5.47 10.64
C PHE A 158 11.30 4.01 10.67
N ILE A 159 11.11 3.39 9.52
CA ILE A 159 10.73 1.97 9.42
C ILE A 159 11.85 1.09 10.01
N GLY A 160 13.12 1.41 9.71
CA GLY A 160 14.27 0.73 10.29
C GLY A 160 14.29 0.83 11.82
N PHE A 161 14.03 2.02 12.37
CA PHE A 161 13.95 2.23 13.82
C PHE A 161 12.81 1.42 14.47
N ILE A 162 11.61 1.41 13.85
CA ILE A 162 10.49 0.58 14.34
C ILE A 162 10.88 -0.90 14.32
N GLY A 163 11.55 -1.38 13.26
CA GLY A 163 12.03 -2.75 13.18
C GLY A 163 13.00 -3.11 14.31
N LEU A 164 13.95 -2.24 14.61
CA LEU A 164 14.90 -2.43 15.72
C LEU A 164 14.22 -2.43 17.08
N LYS A 165 13.23 -1.56 17.28
CA LYS A 165 12.42 -1.50 18.50
C LYS A 165 11.56 -2.76 18.66
N SER A 166 10.89 -3.20 17.61
CA SER A 166 10.06 -4.42 17.63
C SER A 166 10.89 -5.69 17.78
N GLY A 167 12.12 -5.70 17.28
CA GLY A 167 13.08 -6.79 17.47
C GLY A 167 13.77 -6.82 18.83
N GLY A 168 13.44 -5.87 19.74
CA GLY A 168 14.02 -5.81 21.07
C GLY A 168 15.48 -5.36 21.13
N ILE A 169 16.04 -4.87 20.00
CA ILE A 169 17.43 -4.38 19.95
C ILE A 169 17.52 -2.99 20.58
N ILE A 170 16.50 -2.17 20.37
CA ILE A 170 16.35 -0.87 21.01
C ILE A 170 15.23 -0.97 22.03
N VAL A 171 15.56 -0.76 23.29
CA VAL A 171 14.62 -0.74 24.42
C VAL A 171 14.61 0.65 25.06
N SER A 172 13.44 1.06 25.54
CA SER A 172 13.32 2.30 26.33
C SER A 172 14.02 2.08 27.69
N ASN A 173 14.95 2.94 28.00
CA ASN A 173 15.58 2.98 29.34
C ASN A 173 14.77 3.97 30.20
N ASN A 174 14.08 3.47 31.19
CA ASN A 174 13.37 4.29 32.20
C ASN A 174 14.35 4.76 33.27
#